data_6b1adaff26c10f2db2a57de6eacffc32
#
_entry.id   6b1adaff26c10f2db2a57de6eacffc32
#
_cell.length_a   1.000
_cell.length_b   1.000
_cell.length_c   1.000
_cell.angle_alpha   90.00
_cell.angle_beta   90.00
_cell.angle_gamma   90.00
#
_symmetry.space_group_name_H-M   'P 1'
#
loop_
_entity.id
_entity.type
_entity.pdbx_description
1 polymer ?
#
loop_
_entity_poly.entity_id
_entity_poly.type
_entity_poly.pdbx_seq_one_letter_code
_entity_poly.pdbx_strand_id
1 'polypeptide(L)'
;RSSDLQGDIQISIAKTDDREMIAFKANNRSVTSLLLKGNFPPVKSLFPSDIDNYAVVTTQDLIDSTRRVSLVLEREAPLRFNFEEGKVSLEATGNETAQASESISAELEGKEIVVSLKPQFLIDGLAGLHSEFVKIAFTNNDNPNKPGPVLISSHGSKEKTEADSYRYLLQPNLLVR
;
A
#
# COMPACT_ATOMS: atom_id res chain seq x y z
N ARG A 1 -0.05 -9.41 14.57
CA ARG A 1 -0.51 -9.76 13.22
C ARG A 1 -1.45 -10.96 13.30
N SER A 2 -2.73 -10.78 12.97
CA SER A 2 -3.71 -11.89 12.94
C SER A 2 -3.41 -12.92 11.84
N SER A 3 -2.60 -12.57 10.84
CA SER A 3 -2.15 -13.44 9.74
C SER A 3 -1.32 -14.65 10.20
N ASP A 4 -0.81 -14.64 11.42
CA ASP A 4 0.00 -15.75 11.96
C ASP A 4 -0.87 -16.83 12.63
N LEU A 5 -2.19 -16.62 12.69
CA LEU A 5 -3.14 -17.53 13.30
C LEU A 5 -3.95 -18.23 12.20
N GLN A 6 -3.91 -19.57 12.17
CA GLN A 6 -4.67 -20.39 11.23
C GLN A 6 -5.83 -21.10 11.96
N GLY A 7 -6.97 -21.22 11.27
CA GLY A 7 -8.19 -21.85 11.82
C GLY A 7 -9.08 -20.86 12.58
N ASP A 8 -9.97 -21.37 13.42
CA ASP A 8 -10.88 -20.55 14.21
C ASP A 8 -10.12 -19.74 15.26
N ILE A 9 -10.39 -18.42 15.27
CA ILE A 9 -9.76 -17.49 16.19
C ILE A 9 -10.76 -17.09 17.25
N GLN A 10 -10.41 -17.35 18.50
CA GLN A 10 -11.16 -16.83 19.64
C GLN A 10 -10.65 -15.44 19.99
N ILE A 11 -11.57 -14.47 20.02
CA ILE A 11 -11.27 -13.09 20.41
C ILE A 11 -11.88 -12.83 21.78
N SER A 12 -11.08 -12.28 22.70
CA SER A 12 -11.55 -11.85 24.01
C SER A 12 -11.07 -10.45 24.34
N ILE A 13 -11.90 -9.68 25.02
CA ILE A 13 -11.59 -8.34 25.48
C ILE A 13 -11.63 -8.35 27.01
N ALA A 14 -10.54 -7.92 27.64
CA ALA A 14 -10.45 -7.72 29.08
C ALA A 14 -10.38 -6.22 29.38
N LYS A 15 -11.22 -5.77 30.29
CA LYS A 15 -11.27 -4.36 30.72
C LYS A 15 -10.98 -4.31 32.22
N THR A 16 -10.00 -3.51 32.57
CA THR A 16 -9.70 -3.07 33.94
C THR A 16 -9.93 -1.56 34.04
N ASP A 17 -9.92 -1.01 35.24
CA ASP A 17 -10.20 0.41 35.48
C ASP A 17 -9.33 1.36 34.62
N ASP A 18 -8.07 0.96 34.34
CA ASP A 18 -7.10 1.78 33.62
C ASP A 18 -6.74 1.29 32.22
N ARG A 19 -7.01 0.02 31.89
CA ARG A 19 -6.51 -0.62 30.64
C ARG A 19 -7.56 -1.51 30.01
N GLU A 20 -7.63 -1.42 28.69
CA GLU A 20 -8.39 -2.37 27.88
C GLU A 20 -7.41 -3.19 27.04
N MET A 21 -7.59 -4.50 27.02
CA MET A 21 -6.75 -5.42 26.26
C MET A 21 -7.61 -6.30 25.37
N ILE A 22 -7.09 -6.60 24.18
CA ILE A 22 -7.67 -7.60 23.29
C ILE A 22 -6.71 -8.78 23.17
N ALA A 23 -7.24 -9.98 23.23
CA ALA A 23 -6.48 -11.21 23.02
C ALA A 23 -7.07 -12.02 21.88
N PHE A 24 -6.19 -12.53 21.04
CA PHE A 24 -6.49 -13.46 19.94
C PHE A 24 -5.87 -14.81 20.29
N LYS A 25 -6.66 -15.87 20.29
CA LYS A 25 -6.20 -17.23 20.55
C LYS A 25 -6.60 -18.14 19.41
N ALA A 26 -5.63 -18.85 18.86
CA ALA A 26 -5.86 -19.91 17.89
C ALA A 26 -4.87 -21.04 18.15
N ASN A 27 -5.37 -22.28 18.21
CA ASN A 27 -4.55 -23.44 18.53
C ASN A 27 -3.75 -23.22 19.84
N ASN A 28 -2.43 -23.41 19.77
CA ASN A 28 -1.52 -23.21 20.91
C ASN A 28 -0.89 -21.80 20.97
N ARG A 29 -1.38 -20.85 20.17
CA ARG A 29 -0.86 -19.47 20.14
C ARG A 29 -1.86 -18.50 20.72
N SER A 30 -1.35 -17.56 21.51
CA SER A 30 -2.12 -16.44 22.02
C SER A 30 -1.35 -15.15 21.80
N VAL A 31 -2.02 -14.13 21.26
CA VAL A 31 -1.47 -12.79 21.07
C VAL A 31 -2.34 -11.81 21.83
N THR A 32 -1.73 -10.97 22.64
CA THR A 32 -2.44 -9.95 23.42
C THR A 32 -1.90 -8.57 23.06
N SER A 33 -2.79 -7.59 22.93
CA SER A 33 -2.44 -6.20 22.66
C SER A 33 -3.25 -5.26 23.55
N LEU A 34 -2.67 -4.10 23.86
CA LEU A 34 -3.40 -3.01 24.51
C LEU A 34 -4.28 -2.31 23.48
N LEU A 35 -5.50 -1.97 23.86
CA LEU A 35 -6.37 -1.12 23.08
C LEU A 35 -6.03 0.35 23.33
N LEU A 36 -5.95 1.11 22.26
CA LEU A 36 -5.78 2.55 22.36
C LEU A 36 -7.10 3.18 22.76
N LYS A 37 -7.05 4.12 23.68
CA LYS A 37 -8.20 4.96 24.03
C LYS A 37 -8.41 6.01 22.96
N GLY A 38 -9.65 6.20 22.50
CA GLY A 38 -10.02 7.24 21.53
C GLY A 38 -11.01 6.73 20.48
N ASN A 39 -11.48 7.66 19.67
CA ASN A 39 -12.36 7.33 18.55
C ASN A 39 -11.54 6.79 17.39
N PHE A 40 -11.96 5.64 16.86
CA PHE A 40 -11.37 5.11 15.64
C PHE A 40 -11.71 6.03 14.45
N PRO A 41 -10.73 6.46 13.64
CA PRO A 41 -11.00 7.31 12.49
C PRO A 41 -12.00 6.65 11.51
N PRO A 42 -12.89 7.41 10.86
CA PRO A 42 -13.86 6.88 9.90
C PRO A 42 -13.17 6.52 8.58
N VAL A 43 -12.31 5.50 8.59
CA VAL A 43 -11.47 5.12 7.44
C VAL A 43 -12.26 4.78 6.18
N LYS A 44 -13.52 4.33 6.31
CA LYS A 44 -14.36 4.01 5.15
C LYS A 44 -14.59 5.21 4.23
N SER A 45 -14.70 6.42 4.80
CA SER A 45 -14.88 7.66 4.03
C SER A 45 -13.62 8.13 3.32
N LEU A 46 -12.46 7.55 3.63
CA LEU A 46 -11.20 7.87 2.97
C LEU A 46 -11.03 7.11 1.65
N PHE A 47 -11.80 6.02 1.46
CA PHE A 47 -11.73 5.22 0.24
C PHE A 47 -12.62 5.85 -0.84
N PRO A 48 -12.05 6.32 -1.94
CA PRO A 48 -12.81 6.87 -3.04
C PRO A 48 -13.63 5.79 -3.73
N SER A 49 -14.82 6.16 -4.25
CA SER A 49 -15.74 5.25 -4.94
C SER A 49 -15.46 5.14 -6.44
N ASP A 50 -15.10 6.25 -7.06
CA ASP A 50 -14.95 6.34 -8.52
C ASP A 50 -13.58 6.92 -8.85
N ILE A 51 -12.76 6.13 -9.54
CA ILE A 51 -11.41 6.52 -9.92
C ILE A 51 -11.19 6.12 -11.38
N ASP A 52 -11.09 7.13 -12.25
CA ASP A 52 -10.89 6.96 -13.69
C ASP A 52 -9.41 6.91 -14.09
N ASN A 53 -8.50 7.28 -13.18
CA ASN A 53 -7.06 7.29 -13.43
C ASN A 53 -6.39 6.19 -12.60
N TYR A 54 -5.93 5.13 -13.26
CA TYR A 54 -5.28 4.01 -12.59
C TYR A 54 -4.27 3.30 -13.50
N ALA A 55 -3.32 2.62 -12.89
CA ALA A 55 -2.40 1.72 -13.56
C ALA A 55 -2.59 0.28 -13.09
N VAL A 56 -2.38 -0.68 -14.02
CA VAL A 56 -2.32 -2.12 -13.73
C VAL A 56 -0.91 -2.61 -13.97
N VAL A 57 -0.33 -3.28 -12.99
CA VAL A 57 1.05 -3.75 -13.00
C VAL A 57 1.10 -5.16 -12.45
N THR A 58 2.06 -5.98 -12.91
CA THR A 58 2.36 -7.28 -12.28
C THR A 58 2.82 -7.05 -10.83
N THR A 59 2.12 -7.64 -9.88
CA THR A 59 2.37 -7.42 -8.45
C THR A 59 3.81 -7.74 -8.05
N GLN A 60 4.33 -8.89 -8.52
CA GLN A 60 5.68 -9.33 -8.18
C GLN A 60 6.75 -8.43 -8.81
N ASP A 61 6.58 -8.02 -10.07
CA ASP A 61 7.54 -7.13 -10.75
C ASP A 61 7.65 -5.80 -10.03
N LEU A 62 6.52 -5.24 -9.60
CA LEU A 62 6.50 -3.98 -8.84
C LEU A 62 7.19 -4.11 -7.48
N ILE A 63 6.97 -5.22 -6.76
CA ILE A 63 7.66 -5.49 -5.49
C ILE A 63 9.17 -5.57 -5.70
N ASP A 64 9.61 -6.35 -6.68
CA ASP A 64 11.02 -6.62 -6.89
C ASP A 64 11.77 -5.39 -7.41
N SER A 65 11.18 -4.64 -8.34
CA SER A 65 11.73 -3.37 -8.81
C SER A 65 11.80 -2.32 -7.71
N THR A 66 10.74 -2.21 -6.89
CA THR A 66 10.74 -1.31 -5.74
C THR A 66 11.88 -1.66 -4.77
N ARG A 67 12.10 -2.94 -4.48
CA ARG A 67 13.20 -3.40 -3.62
C ARG A 67 14.56 -3.05 -4.22
N ARG A 68 14.78 -3.36 -5.51
CA ARG A 68 16.08 -3.11 -6.17
C ARG A 68 16.40 -1.63 -6.22
N VAL A 69 15.48 -0.81 -6.71
CA VAL A 69 15.73 0.64 -6.88
C VAL A 69 15.87 1.34 -5.53
N SER A 70 15.18 0.86 -4.49
CA SER A 70 15.27 1.47 -3.15
C SER A 70 16.60 1.24 -2.44
N LEU A 71 17.47 0.35 -2.93
CA LEU A 71 18.78 0.06 -2.31
C LEU A 71 19.71 1.29 -2.25
N VAL A 72 19.54 2.26 -3.14
CA VAL A 72 20.34 3.48 -3.18
C VAL A 72 19.74 4.63 -2.34
N LEU A 73 18.49 4.45 -1.86
CA LEU A 73 17.82 5.47 -1.06
C LEU A 73 18.39 5.54 0.35
N GLU A 74 18.44 6.75 0.87
CA GLU A 74 18.60 6.92 2.30
C GLU A 74 17.40 6.38 3.06
N ARG A 75 17.63 6.08 4.35
CA ARG A 75 16.59 5.61 5.24
C ARG A 75 15.40 6.59 5.24
N GLU A 76 14.20 6.06 5.04
CA GLU A 76 12.93 6.82 5.00
C GLU A 76 12.73 7.73 3.77
N ALA A 77 13.67 7.78 2.82
CA ALA A 77 13.46 8.53 1.60
C ALA A 77 12.38 7.90 0.71
N PRO A 78 11.54 8.73 0.05
CA PRO A 78 10.54 8.23 -0.88
C PRO A 78 11.16 7.89 -2.23
N LEU A 79 10.57 6.90 -2.90
CA LEU A 79 10.87 6.51 -4.27
C LEU A 79 9.90 7.22 -5.22
N ARG A 80 10.39 7.71 -6.33
CA ARG A 80 9.59 8.34 -7.38
C ARG A 80 9.11 7.31 -8.38
N PHE A 81 7.82 7.33 -8.69
CA PHE A 81 7.17 6.50 -9.69
C PHE A 81 6.57 7.41 -10.76
N ASN A 82 6.95 7.20 -12.01
CA ASN A 82 6.38 7.87 -13.15
C ASN A 82 5.57 6.88 -13.98
N PHE A 83 4.25 7.01 -13.94
CA PHE A 83 3.32 6.18 -14.70
C PHE A 83 3.03 6.84 -16.04
N GLU A 84 3.41 6.13 -17.09
CA GLU A 84 3.26 6.54 -18.48
C GLU A 84 2.55 5.44 -19.27
N GLU A 85 2.14 5.71 -20.50
CA GLU A 85 1.55 4.69 -21.36
C GLU A 85 2.54 3.53 -21.55
N GLY A 86 2.10 2.31 -21.22
CA GLY A 86 2.85 1.06 -21.39
C GLY A 86 3.90 0.76 -20.33
N LYS A 87 4.21 1.67 -19.41
CA LYS A 87 5.25 1.46 -18.40
C LYS A 87 5.08 2.27 -17.13
N VAL A 88 5.72 1.82 -16.07
CA VAL A 88 6.04 2.65 -14.91
C VAL A 88 7.56 2.68 -14.71
N SER A 89 8.10 3.87 -14.58
CA SER A 89 9.52 4.11 -14.29
C SER A 89 9.70 4.44 -12.81
N LEU A 90 10.60 3.72 -12.16
CA LEU A 90 10.99 3.92 -10.77
C LEU A 90 12.33 4.65 -10.74
N GLU A 91 12.43 5.73 -9.97
CA GLU A 91 13.63 6.55 -9.88
C GLU A 91 13.97 6.83 -8.42
N ALA A 92 15.21 6.51 -8.04
CA ALA A 92 15.78 6.80 -6.74
C ALA A 92 16.99 7.70 -6.89
N THR A 93 17.04 8.74 -6.11
CA THR A 93 18.23 9.57 -5.95
C THR A 93 18.69 9.46 -4.50
N GLY A 94 19.82 8.85 -4.28
CA GLY A 94 20.51 8.82 -3.00
C GLY A 94 21.41 10.05 -2.82
N ASN A 95 22.41 9.94 -1.93
CA ASN A 95 23.42 10.96 -1.76
C ASN A 95 24.18 11.22 -3.07
N GLU A 96 24.73 12.39 -3.22
CA GLU A 96 25.41 13.08 -4.33
C GLU A 96 25.84 12.26 -5.56
N THR A 97 25.99 10.94 -5.46
CA THR A 97 26.52 10.08 -6.53
C THR A 97 25.71 8.80 -6.81
N ALA A 98 24.77 8.45 -5.93
CA ALA A 98 24.01 7.20 -6.08
C ALA A 98 22.65 7.47 -6.74
N GLN A 99 22.46 6.93 -7.93
CA GLN A 99 21.18 6.96 -8.65
C GLN A 99 20.83 5.56 -9.12
N ALA A 100 19.56 5.21 -9.06
CA ALA A 100 19.03 3.99 -9.64
C ALA A 100 17.74 4.29 -10.35
N SER A 101 17.54 3.66 -11.50
CA SER A 101 16.29 3.71 -12.23
C SER A 101 15.97 2.37 -12.84
N GLU A 102 14.70 2.03 -12.89
CA GLU A 102 14.19 0.82 -13.52
C GLU A 102 12.82 1.10 -14.11
N SER A 103 12.47 0.44 -15.22
CA SER A 103 11.14 0.52 -15.80
C SER A 103 10.56 -0.88 -15.96
N ILE A 104 9.29 -1.03 -15.62
CA ILE A 104 8.52 -2.25 -15.79
C ILE A 104 7.24 -1.97 -16.57
N SER A 105 6.68 -3.00 -17.21
CA SER A 105 5.43 -2.86 -17.96
C SER A 105 4.27 -2.48 -17.06
N ALA A 106 3.43 -1.57 -17.52
CA ALA A 106 2.21 -1.13 -16.87
C ALA A 106 1.17 -0.77 -17.91
N GLU A 107 -0.10 -1.07 -17.63
CA GLU A 107 -1.23 -0.56 -18.40
C GLU A 107 -1.77 0.66 -17.66
N LEU A 108 -1.76 1.82 -18.30
CA LEU A 108 -2.27 3.06 -17.72
C LEU A 108 -3.60 3.43 -18.37
N GLU A 109 -4.61 3.61 -17.54
CA GLU A 109 -5.89 4.18 -17.92
C GLU A 109 -6.01 5.58 -17.34
N GLY A 110 -6.21 6.57 -18.20
CA GLY A 110 -6.30 7.97 -17.81
C GLY A 110 -5.06 8.78 -18.16
N LYS A 111 -4.58 9.60 -17.24
CA LYS A 111 -3.48 10.55 -17.48
C LYS A 111 -2.18 10.06 -16.85
N GLU A 112 -1.08 10.35 -17.52
CA GLU A 112 0.24 10.19 -16.95
C GLU A 112 0.36 10.92 -15.60
N ILE A 113 1.02 10.26 -14.65
CA ILE A 113 1.12 10.77 -13.30
C ILE A 113 2.43 10.38 -12.64
N VAL A 114 2.97 11.32 -11.87
CA VAL A 114 4.15 11.09 -11.04
C VAL A 114 3.71 11.09 -9.57
N VAL A 115 4.08 10.06 -8.85
CA VAL A 115 3.84 9.94 -7.41
C VAL A 115 5.13 9.58 -6.69
N SER A 116 5.25 10.01 -5.44
CA SER A 116 6.39 9.71 -4.59
C SER A 116 5.91 8.91 -3.38
N LEU A 117 6.37 7.66 -3.26
CA LEU A 117 5.89 6.73 -2.23
C LEU A 117 7.05 6.20 -1.40
N LYS A 118 6.82 5.97 -0.10
CA LYS A 118 7.78 5.25 0.73
C LYS A 118 7.80 3.77 0.31
N PRO A 119 8.97 3.22 -0.10
CA PRO A 119 9.07 1.85 -0.61
C PRO A 119 8.49 0.81 0.33
N GLN A 120 8.79 0.92 1.63
CA GLN A 120 8.35 -0.06 2.61
C GLN A 120 6.82 -0.11 2.72
N PHE A 121 6.15 1.04 2.72
CA PHE A 121 4.69 1.08 2.80
C PHE A 121 4.03 0.52 1.53
N LEU A 122 4.62 0.77 0.35
CA LEU A 122 4.15 0.17 -0.88
C LEU A 122 4.31 -1.36 -0.84
N ILE A 123 5.49 -1.86 -0.48
CA ILE A 123 5.75 -3.29 -0.37
C ILE A 123 4.82 -3.96 0.64
N ASP A 124 4.59 -3.35 1.80
CA ASP A 124 3.68 -3.87 2.82
C ASP A 124 2.23 -3.96 2.30
N GLY A 125 1.78 -2.96 1.54
CA GLY A 125 0.48 -2.99 0.88
C GLY A 125 0.38 -4.08 -0.19
N LEU A 126 1.40 -4.21 -1.03
CA LEU A 126 1.46 -5.24 -2.08
C LEU A 126 1.55 -6.66 -1.51
N ALA A 127 2.27 -6.86 -0.40
CA ALA A 127 2.37 -8.17 0.26
C ALA A 127 1.05 -8.69 0.83
N GLY A 128 0.07 -7.81 1.04
CA GLY A 128 -1.29 -8.21 1.44
C GLY A 128 -2.17 -8.66 0.26
N LEU A 129 -1.74 -8.42 -0.98
CA LEU A 129 -2.42 -8.87 -2.18
C LEU A 129 -2.04 -10.31 -2.51
N HIS A 130 -3.03 -11.10 -2.88
CA HIS A 130 -2.82 -12.47 -3.35
C HIS A 130 -3.23 -12.60 -4.83
N SER A 131 -2.99 -11.53 -5.61
CA SER A 131 -3.31 -11.44 -7.04
C SER A 131 -2.05 -11.26 -7.88
N GLU A 132 -2.08 -11.78 -9.10
CA GLU A 132 -1.00 -11.64 -10.09
C GLU A 132 -0.80 -10.18 -10.47
N PHE A 133 -1.90 -9.44 -10.63
CA PHE A 133 -1.88 -8.03 -10.98
C PHE A 133 -2.41 -7.16 -9.84
N VAL A 134 -1.85 -5.98 -9.72
CA VAL A 134 -2.29 -4.92 -8.83
C VAL A 134 -2.87 -3.75 -9.63
N LYS A 135 -4.01 -3.24 -9.19
CA LYS A 135 -4.55 -1.96 -9.63
C LYS A 135 -4.12 -0.87 -8.66
N ILE A 136 -3.44 0.14 -9.18
CA ILE A 136 -3.00 1.33 -8.47
C ILE A 136 -3.83 2.49 -8.99
N ALA A 137 -4.74 2.98 -8.19
CA ALA A 137 -5.67 4.04 -8.58
C ALA A 137 -5.30 5.37 -7.91
N PHE A 138 -5.27 6.43 -8.72
CA PHE A 138 -4.80 7.75 -8.34
C PHE A 138 -5.99 8.67 -8.10
N THR A 139 -6.09 9.20 -6.90
CA THR A 139 -7.17 10.13 -6.57
C THR A 139 -6.74 11.57 -6.84
N ASN A 140 -7.67 12.36 -7.32
CA ASN A 140 -7.46 13.78 -7.48
C ASN A 140 -7.56 14.47 -6.10
N ASN A 141 -6.75 15.50 -5.90
CA ASN A 141 -6.90 16.41 -4.78
C ASN A 141 -7.19 17.81 -5.34
N ASP A 142 -8.07 18.55 -4.70
CA ASP A 142 -8.39 19.93 -5.07
C ASP A 142 -7.17 20.86 -4.95
N ASN A 143 -6.19 20.47 -4.14
CA ASN A 143 -4.95 21.21 -4.01
C ASN A 143 -3.87 20.60 -4.94
N PRO A 144 -3.44 21.31 -6.00
CA PRO A 144 -2.45 20.81 -6.96
C PRO A 144 -1.06 20.55 -6.34
N ASN A 145 -0.78 21.13 -5.17
CA ASN A 145 0.49 20.93 -4.47
C ASN A 145 0.47 19.75 -3.48
N LYS A 146 -0.68 19.11 -3.31
CA LYS A 146 -0.82 17.98 -2.40
C LYS A 146 -1.39 16.78 -3.15
N PRO A 147 -0.60 15.73 -3.37
CA PRO A 147 -1.10 14.54 -4.07
C PRO A 147 -2.23 13.88 -3.29
N GLY A 148 -3.25 13.43 -4.01
CA GLY A 148 -4.30 12.61 -3.43
C GLY A 148 -3.78 11.24 -3.01
N PRO A 149 -4.48 10.53 -2.11
CA PRO A 149 -4.09 9.18 -1.75
C PRO A 149 -4.15 8.23 -2.94
N VAL A 150 -3.28 7.22 -2.92
CA VAL A 150 -3.23 6.14 -3.88
C VAL A 150 -3.94 4.93 -3.30
N LEU A 151 -4.86 4.36 -4.05
CA LEU A 151 -5.58 3.15 -3.67
C LEU A 151 -4.98 1.94 -4.38
N ILE A 152 -4.57 0.95 -3.61
CA ILE A 152 -4.02 -0.33 -4.08
C ILE A 152 -5.07 -1.41 -3.85
N SER A 153 -5.37 -2.19 -4.88
CA SER A 153 -6.32 -3.31 -4.85
C SER A 153 -5.92 -4.41 -5.81
N SER A 154 -6.44 -5.61 -5.63
CA SER A 154 -6.26 -6.71 -6.57
C SER A 154 -6.89 -6.42 -7.93
N HIS A 155 -6.32 -6.95 -9.01
CA HIS A 155 -6.84 -6.84 -10.36
C HIS A 155 -6.72 -8.18 -11.09
N GLY A 156 -7.71 -8.51 -11.93
CA GLY A 156 -7.62 -9.64 -12.87
C GLY A 156 -7.90 -11.02 -12.31
N SER A 157 -8.47 -11.16 -11.10
CA SER A 157 -9.05 -12.44 -10.69
C SER A 157 -10.36 -12.68 -11.44
N LYS A 158 -10.42 -13.77 -12.22
CA LYS A 158 -11.64 -14.20 -12.94
C LYS A 158 -12.77 -14.63 -11.99
N GLU A 159 -12.42 -14.97 -10.76
CA GLU A 159 -13.35 -15.28 -9.68
C GLU A 159 -13.23 -14.23 -8.60
N LYS A 160 -14.31 -13.51 -8.33
CA LYS A 160 -14.39 -12.63 -7.15
C LYS A 160 -14.30 -13.51 -5.90
N THR A 161 -13.13 -13.63 -5.36
CA THR A 161 -12.89 -14.26 -4.05
C THR A 161 -12.94 -13.21 -2.96
N GLU A 162 -13.05 -13.61 -1.70
CA GLU A 162 -12.94 -12.68 -0.55
C GLU A 162 -11.61 -11.88 -0.55
N ALA A 163 -10.58 -12.39 -1.22
CA ALA A 163 -9.33 -11.69 -1.46
C ALA A 163 -9.50 -10.39 -2.29
N ASP A 164 -10.54 -10.29 -3.13
CA ASP A 164 -10.86 -9.08 -3.89
C ASP A 164 -11.37 -7.93 -3.00
N SER A 165 -11.62 -8.19 -1.73
CA SER A 165 -12.02 -7.18 -0.74
C SER A 165 -10.83 -6.40 -0.16
N TYR A 166 -9.59 -6.85 -0.38
CA TYR A 166 -8.42 -6.15 0.13
C TYR A 166 -8.23 -4.81 -0.57
N ARG A 167 -8.16 -3.77 0.22
CA ARG A 167 -7.87 -2.41 -0.22
C ARG A 167 -6.84 -1.79 0.71
N TYR A 168 -5.84 -1.17 0.13
CA TYR A 168 -4.79 -0.49 0.87
C TYR A 168 -4.68 0.95 0.37
N LEU A 169 -4.80 1.90 1.27
CA LEU A 169 -4.71 3.32 0.94
C LEU A 169 -3.36 3.86 1.41
N LEU A 170 -2.62 4.45 0.49
CA LEU A 170 -1.29 4.98 0.72
C LEU A 170 -1.25 6.48 0.38
N GLN A 171 -0.81 7.31 1.33
CA GLN A 171 -0.64 8.73 1.11
C GLN A 171 0.72 8.99 0.47
N PRO A 172 0.80 9.56 -0.74
CA PRO A 172 2.05 9.95 -1.35
C PRO A 172 2.75 11.07 -0.58
N ASN A 173 4.07 11.09 -0.68
CA ASN A 173 4.89 12.20 -0.24
C ASN A 173 4.77 13.38 -1.21
N LEU A 174 5.10 14.58 -0.75
CA LEU A 174 5.25 15.73 -1.64
C LEU A 174 6.41 15.46 -2.61
N LEU A 175 6.20 15.82 -3.89
CA LEU A 175 7.28 15.78 -4.86
C LEU A 175 8.25 16.92 -4.51
N VAL A 176 9.46 16.55 -4.11
CA VAL A 176 10.55 17.51 -3.97
C VAL A 176 11.02 17.87 -5.38
N ARG A 177 11.03 19.18 -5.67
CA ARG A 177 11.52 19.72 -6.96
C ARG A 177 13.04 19.74 -6.96
#